data_543c4c931d0dccff40d996e965f471d1
#
_entry.id   543c4c931d0dccff40d996e965f471d1
#
_cell.length_a   1.000
_cell.length_b   1.000
_cell.length_c   1.000
_cell.angle_alpha   90.00
_cell.angle_beta   90.00
_cell.angle_gamma   90.00
#
_symmetry.space_group_name_H-M   'P 1'
#
loop_
_entity.id
_entity.type
_entity.pdbx_description
1 polymer ?
#
loop_
_entity_poly.entity_id
_entity_poly.type
_entity_poly.pdbx_seq_one_letter_code
_entity_poly.pdbx_strand_id
1 'polypeptide(L)'
;MTQLDGHLTADQVAEPVPGVPTSSSTTPVTVVGMLEALDVEDGHTALEIGTGTGYSTALMCHRLGEDNVTTIEVDPGVAARADAALEAAGYSTWTVTGDGLLGHPRRAPYDRVIATCAVRRIPHTWVRQTEPGGTILTTLAPGFWAYGTGLAKVTVHDDGTAEGRIIGESSFMQARSQAVEPLAGDLSARTAYADSEREAKVEPTLLEEWMPAFLAQLAAPGAQLVRAAQGDGTQRLYVFDADRESFAAFTENGSGWTTRQGGPVALWDDIERTLIAWQDADRPGISAMRLRVTPSSHTYWIDGRPALRWEHRLG
;
A
#
# COMPACT_ATOMS: atom_id res chain seq x y z
N MET A 1 16.44 8.92 5.44
CA MET A 1 17.51 8.65 4.44
C MET A 1 17.09 7.39 3.68
N THR A 2 17.03 7.43 2.36
CA THR A 2 16.70 6.24 1.55
C THR A 2 17.97 5.43 1.32
N GLN A 3 17.92 4.13 1.59
CA GLN A 3 19.03 3.21 1.24
C GLN A 3 18.79 2.66 -0.16
N LEU A 4 19.85 2.60 -0.94
CA LEU A 4 19.90 1.97 -2.26
C LEU A 4 20.71 0.69 -2.18
N ASP A 5 20.60 -0.18 -3.18
CA ASP A 5 21.49 -1.32 -3.31
C ASP A 5 22.95 -0.84 -3.42
N GLY A 6 23.78 -1.19 -2.41
CA GLY A 6 25.15 -0.76 -2.28
C GLY A 6 25.38 0.44 -1.36
N HIS A 7 26.65 0.73 -1.06
CA HIS A 7 27.06 1.90 -0.27
C HIS A 7 27.23 3.10 -1.19
N LEU A 8 26.51 4.20 -0.86
CA LEU A 8 26.76 5.47 -1.50
C LEU A 8 28.05 6.09 -0.95
N THR A 9 28.90 6.60 -1.84
CA THR A 9 30.03 7.44 -1.47
C THR A 9 29.57 8.85 -1.12
N ALA A 10 30.40 9.61 -0.39
CA ALA A 10 30.05 10.99 -0.01
C ALA A 10 29.71 11.87 -1.23
N ASP A 11 30.39 11.65 -2.36
CA ASP A 11 30.17 12.40 -3.60
C ASP A 11 28.82 12.02 -4.29
N GLN A 12 28.35 10.80 -4.09
CA GLN A 12 27.08 10.32 -4.64
C GLN A 12 25.86 10.82 -3.86
N VAL A 13 26.03 11.33 -2.66
CA VAL A 13 24.94 11.89 -1.83
C VAL A 13 24.45 13.25 -2.35
N ALA A 14 25.28 13.94 -3.14
CA ALA A 14 24.97 15.28 -3.66
C ALA A 14 24.12 15.27 -4.93
N GLU A 15 24.02 14.13 -5.64
CA GLU A 15 23.26 14.02 -6.90
C GLU A 15 22.28 12.82 -6.85
N PRO A 16 21.16 12.87 -7.60
CA PRO A 16 20.27 11.73 -7.74
C PRO A 16 21.00 10.51 -8.32
N VAL A 17 21.03 9.41 -7.59
CA VAL A 17 21.67 8.16 -8.03
C VAL A 17 20.58 7.24 -8.57
N PRO A 18 20.72 6.72 -9.80
CA PRO A 18 19.83 5.69 -10.33
C PRO A 18 19.91 4.42 -9.45
N GLY A 19 18.77 3.90 -9.04
CA GLY A 19 18.72 2.68 -8.24
C GLY A 19 17.31 2.40 -7.72
N VAL A 20 17.10 1.19 -7.22
CA VAL A 20 15.85 0.81 -6.58
C VAL A 20 15.98 1.07 -5.08
N PRO A 21 15.10 1.88 -4.47
CA PRO A 21 15.11 2.09 -3.03
C PRO A 21 14.85 0.78 -2.29
N THR A 22 15.73 0.41 -1.36
CA THR A 22 15.61 -0.84 -0.58
C THR A 22 15.08 -0.63 0.82
N SER A 23 15.38 0.52 1.43
CA SER A 23 14.81 0.95 2.70
C SER A 23 14.92 2.47 2.85
N SER A 24 14.10 3.05 3.71
CA SER A 24 14.20 4.47 4.04
C SER A 24 13.96 4.68 5.53
N SER A 25 14.62 5.70 6.10
CA SER A 25 14.23 6.23 7.42
C SER A 25 13.00 7.11 7.22
N THR A 26 11.88 6.62 7.65
CA THR A 26 10.61 7.37 7.65
C THR A 26 10.73 8.58 8.59
N THR A 27 10.04 9.67 8.27
CA THR A 27 10.08 10.87 9.13
C THR A 27 9.59 10.54 10.53
N PRO A 28 10.23 11.09 11.58
CA PRO A 28 9.84 10.82 12.97
C PRO A 28 8.36 11.05 13.26
N VAL A 29 7.78 12.11 12.69
CA VAL A 29 6.34 12.44 12.86
C VAL A 29 5.45 11.30 12.36
N THR A 30 5.75 10.71 11.21
CA THR A 30 4.98 9.58 10.66
C THR A 30 5.11 8.34 11.54
N VAL A 31 6.34 8.02 11.98
CA VAL A 31 6.58 6.85 12.84
C VAL A 31 5.87 7.01 14.18
N VAL A 32 6.00 8.16 14.84
CA VAL A 32 5.31 8.43 16.11
C VAL A 32 3.80 8.37 15.95
N GLY A 33 3.24 9.00 14.90
CA GLY A 33 1.81 8.93 14.63
C GLY A 33 1.30 7.51 14.36
N MET A 34 2.11 6.66 13.73
CA MET A 34 1.77 5.24 13.57
C MET A 34 1.80 4.48 14.92
N LEU A 35 2.79 4.74 15.77
CA LEU A 35 2.88 4.11 17.10
C LEU A 35 1.73 4.57 18.02
N GLU A 36 1.36 5.84 17.96
CA GLU A 36 0.15 6.36 18.63
C GLU A 36 -1.12 5.68 18.12
N ALA A 37 -1.25 5.55 16.79
CA ALA A 37 -2.39 4.86 16.18
C ALA A 37 -2.43 3.36 16.50
N LEU A 38 -1.26 2.72 16.68
CA LEU A 38 -1.14 1.31 17.08
C LEU A 38 -1.60 1.08 18.52
N ASP A 39 -1.58 2.12 19.34
CA ASP A 39 -2.08 2.10 20.73
C ASP A 39 -1.35 1.06 21.58
N VAL A 40 -0.02 1.19 21.65
CA VAL A 40 0.82 0.29 22.44
C VAL A 40 0.74 0.62 23.93
N GLU A 41 0.55 -0.42 24.75
CA GLU A 41 0.49 -0.32 26.21
C GLU A 41 1.60 -1.15 26.86
N ASP A 42 1.87 -0.91 28.14
CA ASP A 42 2.85 -1.68 28.90
C ASP A 42 2.47 -3.17 28.93
N GLY A 43 3.45 -4.02 28.63
CA GLY A 43 3.26 -5.46 28.58
C GLY A 43 2.76 -6.01 27.25
N HIS A 44 2.40 -5.17 26.29
CA HIS A 44 2.06 -5.64 24.95
C HIS A 44 3.29 -6.23 24.23
N THR A 45 3.06 -7.29 23.50
CA THR A 45 3.99 -7.86 22.53
C THR A 45 3.72 -7.30 21.14
N ALA A 46 4.76 -6.97 20.40
CA ALA A 46 4.66 -6.37 19.07
C ALA A 46 5.45 -7.13 18.01
N LEU A 47 4.83 -7.28 16.83
CA LEU A 47 5.48 -7.73 15.61
C LEU A 47 5.58 -6.56 14.63
N GLU A 48 6.80 -6.24 14.22
CA GLU A 48 7.06 -5.29 13.15
C GLU A 48 7.42 -6.00 11.84
N ILE A 49 6.82 -5.55 10.75
CA ILE A 49 7.11 -6.01 9.40
C ILE A 49 7.84 -4.87 8.65
N GLY A 50 9.11 -5.11 8.33
CA GLY A 50 10.00 -4.14 7.71
C GLY A 50 10.84 -3.38 8.74
N THR A 51 11.92 -3.99 9.22
CA THR A 51 12.86 -3.37 10.18
C THR A 51 13.50 -2.09 9.61
N GLY A 52 13.87 -2.13 8.33
CA GLY A 52 14.48 -1.01 7.63
C GLY A 52 15.73 -0.51 8.32
N THR A 53 15.69 0.71 8.85
CA THR A 53 16.82 1.30 9.60
C THR A 53 16.84 0.96 11.10
N GLY A 54 15.83 0.25 11.60
CA GLY A 54 15.65 -0.08 13.01
C GLY A 54 15.08 1.06 13.87
N TYR A 55 14.72 2.21 13.26
CA TYR A 55 14.27 3.38 14.03
C TYR A 55 12.94 3.14 14.75
N SER A 56 11.93 2.65 14.07
CA SER A 56 10.64 2.30 14.69
C SER A 56 10.78 1.14 15.68
N THR A 57 11.62 0.16 15.37
CA THR A 57 11.97 -0.94 16.28
C THR A 57 12.53 -0.41 17.60
N ALA A 58 13.52 0.52 17.54
CA ALA A 58 14.12 1.11 18.72
C ALA A 58 13.08 1.85 19.60
N LEU A 59 12.15 2.60 18.99
CA LEU A 59 11.09 3.28 19.72
C LEU A 59 10.14 2.28 20.40
N MET A 60 9.79 1.18 19.73
CA MET A 60 8.98 0.12 20.34
C MET A 60 9.74 -0.58 21.46
N CYS A 61 11.03 -0.88 21.31
CA CYS A 61 11.85 -1.45 22.36
C CYS A 61 11.92 -0.52 23.58
N HIS A 62 12.05 0.80 23.35
CA HIS A 62 12.02 1.78 24.44
C HIS A 62 10.69 1.79 25.20
N ARG A 63 9.58 1.62 24.47
CA ARG A 63 8.23 1.69 25.05
C ARG A 63 7.77 0.38 25.69
N LEU A 64 8.09 -0.76 25.09
CA LEU A 64 7.57 -2.08 25.45
C LEU A 64 8.60 -2.97 26.16
N GLY A 65 9.87 -2.64 26.09
CA GLY A 65 10.98 -3.54 26.41
C GLY A 65 11.39 -4.38 25.21
N GLU A 66 12.69 -4.63 25.07
CA GLU A 66 13.27 -5.31 23.91
C GLU A 66 12.80 -6.76 23.75
N ASP A 67 12.52 -7.44 24.85
CA ASP A 67 12.02 -8.82 24.86
C ASP A 67 10.59 -8.93 24.27
N ASN A 68 9.83 -7.85 24.23
CA ASN A 68 8.45 -7.82 23.75
C ASN A 68 8.33 -7.39 22.29
N VAL A 69 9.45 -7.10 21.63
CA VAL A 69 9.44 -6.70 20.22
C VAL A 69 10.07 -7.77 19.36
N THR A 70 9.43 -8.08 18.26
CA THR A 70 9.97 -8.91 17.17
C THR A 70 9.90 -8.08 15.89
N THR A 71 10.98 -8.03 15.13
CA THR A 71 11.01 -7.32 13.85
C THR A 71 11.50 -8.23 12.73
N ILE A 72 10.91 -8.10 11.53
CA ILE A 72 11.24 -8.92 10.36
C ILE A 72 11.71 -8.03 9.22
N GLU A 73 12.83 -8.38 8.62
CA GLU A 73 13.37 -7.73 7.42
C GLU A 73 13.64 -8.77 6.34
N VAL A 74 13.17 -8.51 5.13
CA VAL A 74 13.34 -9.43 4.00
C VAL A 74 14.76 -9.43 3.45
N ASP A 75 15.46 -8.29 3.55
CA ASP A 75 16.82 -8.11 3.05
C ASP A 75 17.84 -8.41 4.15
N PRO A 76 18.70 -9.43 4.00
CA PRO A 76 19.68 -9.79 5.03
C PRO A 76 20.72 -8.69 5.27
N GLY A 77 21.05 -7.89 4.25
CA GLY A 77 22.01 -6.80 4.40
C GLY A 77 21.39 -5.61 5.15
N VAL A 78 20.09 -5.32 4.92
CA VAL A 78 19.35 -4.31 5.70
C VAL A 78 19.18 -4.79 7.13
N ALA A 79 18.77 -6.05 7.34
CA ALA A 79 18.61 -6.65 8.66
C ALA A 79 19.88 -6.54 9.50
N ALA A 80 21.03 -6.94 8.95
CA ALA A 80 22.32 -6.87 9.65
C ALA A 80 22.73 -5.43 10.03
N ARG A 81 22.43 -4.43 9.18
CA ARG A 81 22.70 -3.02 9.51
C ARG A 81 21.75 -2.50 10.58
N ALA A 82 20.49 -2.89 10.52
CA ALA A 82 19.50 -2.51 11.53
C ALA A 82 19.87 -3.10 12.89
N ASP A 83 20.27 -4.35 12.93
CA ASP A 83 20.68 -5.06 14.14
C ASP A 83 21.89 -4.36 14.82
N ALA A 84 22.93 -4.05 14.03
CA ALA A 84 24.06 -3.29 14.51
C ALA A 84 23.70 -1.88 15.03
N ALA A 85 22.72 -1.22 14.38
CA ALA A 85 22.24 0.09 14.81
C ALA A 85 21.44 0.00 16.12
N LEU A 86 20.62 -1.03 16.28
CA LEU A 86 19.86 -1.32 17.51
C LEU A 86 20.80 -1.62 18.67
N GLU A 87 21.82 -2.49 18.47
CA GLU A 87 22.85 -2.78 19.47
C GLU A 87 23.61 -1.50 19.90
N ALA A 88 24.01 -0.67 18.94
CA ALA A 88 24.67 0.60 19.21
C ALA A 88 23.77 1.58 19.99
N ALA A 89 22.45 1.47 19.85
CA ALA A 89 21.47 2.24 20.61
C ALA A 89 21.12 1.61 21.98
N GLY A 90 21.71 0.44 22.30
CA GLY A 90 21.51 -0.27 23.56
C GLY A 90 20.31 -1.22 23.60
N TYR A 91 19.80 -1.64 22.43
CA TYR A 91 18.70 -2.59 22.32
C TYR A 91 19.16 -3.91 21.72
N SER A 92 18.71 -5.04 22.29
CA SER A 92 18.94 -6.40 21.80
C SER A 92 17.58 -7.08 21.61
N THR A 93 16.98 -6.90 20.45
CA THR A 93 15.63 -7.41 20.14
C THR A 93 15.67 -8.59 19.18
N TRP A 94 14.53 -9.22 18.94
CA TRP A 94 14.40 -10.34 18.02
C TRP A 94 14.30 -9.85 16.58
N THR A 95 15.46 -9.70 15.94
CA THR A 95 15.54 -9.40 14.50
C THR A 95 15.54 -10.69 13.69
N VAL A 96 14.58 -10.82 12.79
CA VAL A 96 14.37 -11.99 11.93
C VAL A 96 14.59 -11.63 10.47
N THR A 97 15.45 -12.36 9.77
CA THR A 97 15.56 -12.21 8.32
C THR A 97 14.57 -13.15 7.64
N GLY A 98 13.64 -12.61 6.85
CA GLY A 98 12.62 -13.41 6.16
C GLY A 98 11.49 -12.59 5.55
N ASP A 99 10.55 -13.26 4.89
CA ASP A 99 9.35 -12.63 4.34
C ASP A 99 8.36 -12.28 5.46
N GLY A 100 8.24 -11.01 5.75
CA GLY A 100 7.32 -10.48 6.76
C GLY A 100 5.84 -10.77 6.50
N LEU A 101 5.44 -11.07 5.26
CA LEU A 101 4.06 -11.48 4.96
C LEU A 101 3.67 -12.81 5.62
N LEU A 102 4.66 -13.63 5.98
CA LEU A 102 4.46 -14.87 6.72
C LEU A 102 4.33 -14.64 8.23
N GLY A 103 4.69 -13.44 8.72
CA GLY A 103 4.80 -13.15 10.15
C GLY A 103 5.91 -13.96 10.82
N HIS A 104 5.82 -14.11 12.16
CA HIS A 104 6.76 -14.93 12.94
C HIS A 104 6.03 -15.78 13.98
N PRO A 105 5.57 -16.99 13.62
CA PRO A 105 4.68 -17.80 14.44
C PRO A 105 5.34 -18.33 15.74
N ARG A 106 6.68 -18.33 15.83
CA ARG A 106 7.37 -18.85 17.02
C ARG A 106 7.17 -18.01 18.28
N ARG A 107 6.82 -16.73 18.10
CA ARG A 107 6.58 -15.78 19.18
C ARG A 107 5.14 -15.28 19.22
N ALA A 108 4.31 -15.78 18.32
CA ALA A 108 2.88 -15.49 18.32
C ALA A 108 2.20 -16.14 19.55
N PRO A 109 1.08 -15.61 20.01
CA PRO A 109 0.38 -14.47 19.43
C PRO A 109 0.93 -13.10 19.87
N TYR A 110 0.62 -12.06 19.10
CA TYR A 110 1.04 -10.68 19.38
C TYR A 110 -0.17 -9.80 19.70
N ASP A 111 -0.01 -8.86 20.62
CA ASP A 111 -1.03 -7.84 20.90
C ASP A 111 -1.12 -6.82 19.76
N ARG A 112 0.01 -6.54 19.12
CA ARG A 112 0.14 -5.51 18.10
C ARG A 112 0.97 -6.01 16.92
N VAL A 113 0.48 -5.76 15.71
CA VAL A 113 1.23 -5.97 14.47
C VAL A 113 1.29 -4.65 13.71
N ILE A 114 2.49 -4.22 13.35
CA ILE A 114 2.71 -3.02 12.55
C ILE A 114 3.53 -3.36 11.32
N ALA A 115 3.10 -2.87 10.15
CA ALA A 115 3.92 -2.94 8.96
C ALA A 115 4.38 -1.54 8.54
N THR A 116 5.70 -1.35 8.46
CA THR A 116 6.36 -0.16 7.95
C THR A 116 6.69 -0.28 6.47
N CYS A 117 5.95 -1.14 5.77
CA CYS A 117 5.86 -1.26 4.33
C CYS A 117 4.37 -1.26 3.92
N ALA A 118 4.10 -0.96 2.65
CA ALA A 118 2.76 -1.07 2.10
C ALA A 118 2.47 -2.50 1.66
N VAL A 119 1.25 -2.96 1.90
CA VAL A 119 0.77 -4.26 1.41
C VAL A 119 -0.48 -4.07 0.55
N ARG A 120 -0.64 -4.91 -0.46
CA ARG A 120 -1.85 -4.93 -1.28
C ARG A 120 -3.04 -5.53 -0.54
N ARG A 121 -2.73 -6.43 0.37
CA ARG A 121 -3.70 -7.16 1.19
C ARG A 121 -3.07 -7.44 2.54
N ILE A 122 -3.84 -7.30 3.61
CA ILE A 122 -3.42 -7.71 4.94
C ILE A 122 -3.32 -9.25 4.93
N PRO A 123 -2.13 -9.84 5.13
CA PRO A 123 -1.99 -11.29 5.13
C PRO A 123 -2.81 -11.92 6.26
N HIS A 124 -3.56 -12.97 5.97
CA HIS A 124 -4.32 -13.67 7.01
C HIS A 124 -3.40 -14.36 8.03
N THR A 125 -2.13 -14.59 7.68
CA THR A 125 -1.09 -15.03 8.62
C THR A 125 -0.90 -14.04 9.76
N TRP A 126 -1.00 -12.71 9.51
CA TRP A 126 -0.94 -11.70 10.57
C TRP A 126 -2.16 -11.77 11.47
N VAL A 127 -3.36 -11.96 10.90
CA VAL A 127 -4.60 -12.11 11.68
C VAL A 127 -4.50 -13.31 12.63
N ARG A 128 -4.01 -14.45 12.13
CA ARG A 128 -3.85 -15.67 12.95
C ARG A 128 -2.74 -15.57 14.01
N GLN A 129 -1.81 -14.64 13.87
CA GLN A 129 -0.70 -14.43 14.81
C GLN A 129 -0.94 -13.24 15.73
N THR A 130 -2.10 -12.60 15.64
CA THR A 130 -2.52 -11.51 16.51
C THR A 130 -3.57 -12.04 17.49
N GLU A 131 -3.46 -11.64 18.77
CA GLU A 131 -4.45 -11.97 19.78
C GLU A 131 -5.85 -11.43 19.40
N PRO A 132 -6.93 -12.13 19.73
CA PRO A 132 -8.26 -11.54 19.71
C PRO A 132 -8.30 -10.24 20.53
N GLY A 133 -8.86 -9.18 19.94
CA GLY A 133 -8.77 -7.82 20.47
C GLY A 133 -7.49 -7.07 20.10
N GLY A 134 -6.47 -7.76 19.58
CA GLY A 134 -5.22 -7.15 19.12
C GLY A 134 -5.40 -6.34 17.84
N THR A 135 -4.43 -5.46 17.59
CA THR A 135 -4.49 -4.49 16.48
C THR A 135 -3.44 -4.78 15.42
N ILE A 136 -3.85 -4.71 14.16
CA ILE A 136 -2.96 -4.69 12.99
C ILE A 136 -3.02 -3.30 12.36
N LEU A 137 -1.86 -2.66 12.18
CA LEU A 137 -1.69 -1.36 11.55
C LEU A 137 -0.76 -1.48 10.34
N THR A 138 -1.22 -1.08 9.16
CA THR A 138 -0.41 -1.18 7.93
C THR A 138 -0.85 -0.18 6.88
N THR A 139 0.08 0.23 6.02
CA THR A 139 -0.29 0.94 4.80
C THR A 139 -0.87 -0.04 3.79
N LEU A 140 -2.08 0.25 3.34
CA LEU A 140 -2.81 -0.57 2.38
C LEU A 140 -2.83 0.11 1.01
N ALA A 141 -2.30 -0.60 0.02
CA ALA A 141 -2.27 -0.23 -1.39
C ALA A 141 -3.02 -1.31 -2.18
N PRO A 142 -4.36 -1.25 -2.30
CA PRO A 142 -5.16 -2.37 -2.78
C PRO A 142 -4.94 -2.71 -4.26
N GLY A 143 -4.39 -1.78 -5.04
CA GLY A 143 -4.01 -1.94 -6.44
C GLY A 143 -2.50 -1.91 -6.68
N PHE A 144 -2.13 -1.54 -7.90
CA PHE A 144 -0.74 -1.44 -8.36
C PHE A 144 -0.28 0.02 -8.56
N TRP A 145 -0.88 0.96 -7.85
CA TRP A 145 -0.57 2.37 -7.98
C TRP A 145 0.47 2.79 -6.97
N ALA A 146 1.28 3.79 -7.35
CA ALA A 146 2.33 4.30 -6.49
C ALA A 146 1.81 5.21 -5.35
N TYR A 147 0.55 5.66 -5.41
CA TYR A 147 -0.08 6.56 -4.46
C TYR A 147 -1.59 6.25 -4.34
N GLY A 148 -2.30 7.03 -3.55
CA GLY A 148 -3.70 6.73 -3.23
C GLY A 148 -3.76 5.50 -2.34
N THR A 149 -2.96 5.49 -1.27
CA THR A 149 -2.84 4.37 -0.32
C THR A 149 -3.28 4.83 1.06
N GLY A 150 -3.71 3.94 1.92
CA GLY A 150 -4.32 4.30 3.20
C GLY A 150 -3.73 3.57 4.39
N LEU A 151 -3.61 4.25 5.53
CA LEU A 151 -3.24 3.62 6.79
C LEU A 151 -4.44 2.87 7.34
N ALA A 152 -4.41 1.55 7.26
CA ALA A 152 -5.45 0.67 7.75
C ALA A 152 -5.17 0.27 9.21
N LYS A 153 -6.16 0.46 10.08
CA LYS A 153 -6.17 -0.05 11.45
C LYS A 153 -7.33 -1.04 11.58
N VAL A 154 -7.03 -2.30 11.86
CA VAL A 154 -8.03 -3.35 12.06
C VAL A 154 -7.81 -4.05 13.40
N THR A 155 -8.90 -4.48 14.03
CA THR A 155 -8.92 -5.28 15.25
C THR A 155 -9.25 -6.72 14.89
N VAL A 156 -8.52 -7.66 15.46
CA VAL A 156 -8.74 -9.09 15.26
C VAL A 156 -9.86 -9.58 16.19
N HIS A 157 -10.72 -10.47 15.66
CA HIS A 157 -11.85 -11.06 16.37
C HIS A 157 -11.63 -12.55 16.67
N ASP A 158 -12.37 -13.08 17.64
CA ASP A 158 -12.32 -14.50 18.07
C ASP A 158 -12.66 -15.47 16.93
N ASP A 159 -13.41 -15.01 15.91
CA ASP A 159 -13.79 -15.81 14.74
C ASP A 159 -12.66 -15.91 13.68
N GLY A 160 -11.48 -15.37 13.97
CA GLY A 160 -10.35 -15.36 13.05
C GLY A 160 -10.48 -14.37 11.89
N THR A 161 -11.39 -13.41 12.00
CA THR A 161 -11.49 -12.26 11.08
C THR A 161 -10.89 -11.02 11.72
N ALA A 162 -10.65 -9.98 10.90
CA ALA A 162 -10.31 -8.66 11.43
C ALA A 162 -11.17 -7.60 10.75
N GLU A 163 -11.56 -6.58 11.49
CA GLU A 163 -12.37 -5.48 10.99
C GLU A 163 -11.87 -4.14 11.49
N GLY A 164 -12.00 -3.11 10.68
CA GLY A 164 -11.57 -1.77 11.03
C GLY A 164 -11.82 -0.76 9.92
N ARG A 165 -10.91 0.19 9.81
CA ARG A 165 -11.06 1.31 8.87
C ARG A 165 -9.72 1.82 8.36
N ILE A 166 -9.77 2.61 7.31
CA ILE A 166 -8.66 3.46 6.90
C ILE A 166 -8.70 4.71 7.78
N ILE A 167 -7.61 5.00 8.49
CA ILE A 167 -7.57 6.10 9.47
C ILE A 167 -6.93 7.37 8.90
N GLY A 168 -6.30 7.28 7.74
CA GLY A 168 -5.68 8.42 7.07
C GLY A 168 -4.95 8.00 5.80
N GLU A 169 -4.42 9.00 5.11
CA GLU A 169 -3.51 8.79 3.99
C GLU A 169 -2.15 8.30 4.51
N SER A 170 -1.52 7.42 3.77
CA SER A 170 -0.20 6.88 4.10
C SER A 170 0.52 6.43 2.84
N SER A 171 1.82 6.59 2.81
CA SER A 171 2.64 6.13 1.69
C SER A 171 3.90 5.47 2.22
N PHE A 172 4.08 4.20 1.87
CA PHE A 172 5.27 3.42 2.14
C PHE A 172 5.68 2.63 0.89
N MET A 173 6.94 2.25 0.82
CA MET A 173 7.40 1.28 -0.18
C MET A 173 6.61 -0.02 -0.02
N GLN A 174 6.24 -0.63 -1.13
CA GLN A 174 5.54 -1.91 -1.12
C GLN A 174 6.43 -3.02 -0.56
N ALA A 175 5.82 -3.97 0.13
CA ALA A 175 6.46 -5.22 0.50
C ALA A 175 7.07 -5.85 -0.77
N ARG A 176 8.34 -6.24 -0.71
CA ARG A 176 9.14 -6.60 -1.88
C ARG A 176 8.53 -7.74 -2.71
N SER A 177 7.94 -8.72 -2.06
CA SER A 177 7.20 -9.82 -2.70
C SER A 177 5.86 -9.40 -3.35
N GLN A 178 5.40 -8.17 -3.12
CA GLN A 178 4.19 -7.59 -3.73
C GLN A 178 4.50 -6.38 -4.62
N ALA A 179 5.79 -6.04 -4.77
CA ALA A 179 6.21 -4.97 -5.66
C ALA A 179 5.80 -5.29 -7.11
N VAL A 180 5.37 -4.26 -7.81
CA VAL A 180 4.90 -4.38 -9.18
C VAL A 180 6.01 -3.97 -10.12
N GLU A 181 6.29 -4.79 -11.12
CA GLU A 181 7.18 -4.43 -12.21
C GLU A 181 6.60 -3.23 -12.97
N PRO A 182 7.42 -2.21 -13.23
CA PRO A 182 6.98 -1.11 -14.10
C PRO A 182 6.55 -1.65 -15.47
N LEU A 183 5.46 -1.11 -16.00
CA LEU A 183 5.02 -1.46 -17.34
C LEU A 183 6.13 -1.17 -18.35
N ALA A 184 6.61 -2.22 -19.01
CA ALA A 184 7.63 -2.14 -20.02
C ALA A 184 7.00 -2.05 -21.44
N GLY A 185 7.76 -1.45 -22.37
CA GLY A 185 7.42 -1.38 -23.78
C GLY A 185 6.66 -0.11 -24.19
N ASP A 186 6.31 -0.06 -25.47
CA ASP A 186 5.60 1.07 -26.06
C ASP A 186 4.09 0.98 -25.76
N LEU A 187 3.64 1.75 -24.79
CA LEU A 187 2.22 1.83 -24.44
C LEU A 187 1.34 2.34 -25.60
N SER A 188 1.89 3.21 -26.46
CA SER A 188 1.13 3.70 -27.62
C SER A 188 0.82 2.55 -28.59
N ALA A 189 1.78 1.65 -28.83
CA ALA A 189 1.56 0.46 -29.64
C ALA A 189 0.57 -0.52 -28.98
N ARG A 190 0.70 -0.77 -27.65
CA ARG A 190 -0.18 -1.65 -26.89
C ARG A 190 -1.62 -1.14 -26.81
N THR A 191 -1.82 0.17 -26.91
CA THR A 191 -3.13 0.84 -26.86
C THR A 191 -3.62 1.34 -28.23
N ALA A 192 -3.01 0.90 -29.33
CA ALA A 192 -3.33 1.35 -30.68
C ALA A 192 -4.77 0.99 -31.09
N TYR A 193 -5.23 -0.19 -30.71
CA TYR A 193 -6.56 -0.70 -31.02
C TYR A 193 -7.44 -0.65 -29.77
N ALA A 194 -8.51 0.14 -29.85
CA ALA A 194 -9.51 0.25 -28.82
C ALA A 194 -10.81 -0.38 -29.30
N ASP A 195 -11.50 -1.09 -28.40
CA ASP A 195 -12.81 -1.69 -28.66
C ASP A 195 -13.93 -0.67 -28.54
N SER A 196 -13.67 0.42 -27.78
CA SER A 196 -14.63 1.50 -27.59
C SER A 196 -13.94 2.85 -27.46
N GLU A 197 -14.66 3.90 -27.87
CA GLU A 197 -14.28 5.30 -27.68
C GLU A 197 -15.53 6.11 -27.35
N ARG A 198 -15.47 6.89 -26.25
CA ARG A 198 -16.59 7.71 -25.79
C ARG A 198 -16.11 8.88 -24.96
N GLU A 199 -16.99 9.83 -24.70
CA GLU A 199 -16.74 10.88 -23.69
C GLU A 199 -16.64 10.27 -22.30
N ALA A 200 -15.67 10.74 -21.51
CA ALA A 200 -15.58 10.43 -20.09
C ALA A 200 -16.59 11.30 -19.34
N LYS A 201 -17.38 10.68 -18.45
CA LYS A 201 -18.35 11.38 -17.59
C LYS A 201 -17.71 12.01 -16.37
N VAL A 202 -16.51 11.53 -16.03
CA VAL A 202 -15.67 12.03 -14.93
C VAL A 202 -14.31 12.35 -15.52
N GLU A 203 -13.73 13.47 -15.13
CA GLU A 203 -12.40 13.86 -15.56
C GLU A 203 -11.35 12.87 -15.06
N PRO A 204 -10.51 12.27 -15.92
CA PRO A 204 -9.49 11.32 -15.50
C PRO A 204 -8.43 11.94 -14.57
N THR A 205 -8.24 13.25 -14.61
CA THR A 205 -7.38 14.00 -13.68
C THR A 205 -7.81 13.88 -12.22
N LEU A 206 -9.07 13.53 -11.95
CA LEU A 206 -9.55 13.23 -10.61
C LEU A 206 -8.75 12.08 -9.95
N LEU A 207 -8.16 11.19 -10.76
CA LEU A 207 -7.28 10.13 -10.27
C LEU A 207 -5.96 10.66 -9.67
N GLU A 208 -5.68 11.95 -9.77
CA GLU A 208 -4.55 12.61 -9.12
C GLU A 208 -4.85 12.96 -7.66
N GLU A 209 -6.12 12.95 -7.27
CA GLU A 209 -6.54 13.12 -5.89
C GLU A 209 -6.44 11.78 -5.13
N TRP A 210 -6.12 11.84 -3.85
CA TRP A 210 -5.82 10.66 -3.05
C TRP A 210 -6.98 9.68 -2.91
N MET A 211 -8.15 10.18 -2.50
CA MET A 211 -9.34 9.32 -2.33
C MET A 211 -9.85 8.72 -3.65
N PRO A 212 -10.02 9.47 -4.74
CA PRO A 212 -10.33 8.90 -6.06
C PRO A 212 -9.32 7.84 -6.52
N ALA A 213 -8.02 8.07 -6.30
CA ALA A 213 -6.99 7.07 -6.60
C ALA A 213 -7.17 5.79 -5.77
N PHE A 214 -7.48 5.89 -4.48
CA PHE A 214 -7.77 4.74 -3.64
C PHE A 214 -9.00 3.96 -4.13
N LEU A 215 -10.08 4.66 -4.47
CA LEU A 215 -11.32 4.05 -5.00
C LEU A 215 -11.11 3.38 -6.35
N ALA A 216 -10.32 3.99 -7.22
CA ALA A 216 -9.99 3.42 -8.53
C ALA A 216 -9.23 2.09 -8.38
N GLN A 217 -8.33 2.01 -7.41
CA GLN A 217 -7.63 0.76 -7.09
C GLN A 217 -8.58 -0.32 -6.54
N LEU A 218 -9.63 0.07 -5.80
CA LEU A 218 -10.66 -0.88 -5.37
C LEU A 218 -11.52 -1.36 -6.54
N ALA A 219 -11.81 -0.50 -7.50
CA ALA A 219 -12.60 -0.83 -8.68
C ALA A 219 -11.83 -1.68 -9.70
N ALA A 220 -10.52 -1.43 -9.86
CA ALA A 220 -9.66 -2.10 -10.81
C ALA A 220 -8.31 -2.50 -10.17
N PRO A 221 -8.29 -3.49 -9.26
CA PRO A 221 -7.11 -3.82 -8.43
C PRO A 221 -5.93 -4.41 -9.23
N GLY A 222 -6.16 -4.88 -10.46
CA GLY A 222 -5.10 -5.35 -11.38
C GLY A 222 -4.46 -4.25 -12.21
N ALA A 223 -5.03 -3.06 -12.21
CA ALA A 223 -4.58 -1.98 -13.08
C ALA A 223 -3.49 -1.11 -12.43
N GLN A 224 -2.63 -0.56 -13.28
CA GLN A 224 -1.65 0.48 -12.96
C GLN A 224 -2.09 1.80 -13.57
N LEU A 225 -1.85 2.92 -12.87
CA LEU A 225 -1.95 4.26 -13.43
C LEU A 225 -0.60 4.66 -13.99
N VAL A 226 -0.54 4.97 -15.27
CA VAL A 226 0.71 5.29 -15.96
C VAL A 226 0.59 6.64 -16.68
N ARG A 227 1.62 7.46 -16.55
CA ARG A 227 1.82 8.65 -17.36
C ARG A 227 2.94 8.39 -18.35
N ALA A 228 2.66 8.54 -19.61
CA ALA A 228 3.65 8.37 -20.66
C ALA A 228 3.80 9.67 -21.46
N ALA A 229 5.06 10.09 -21.63
CA ALA A 229 5.39 11.19 -22.54
C ALA A 229 5.09 10.76 -23.98
N GLN A 230 4.47 11.64 -24.73
CA GLN A 230 4.23 11.47 -26.17
C GLN A 230 5.37 12.11 -26.96
N GLY A 231 5.50 11.74 -28.23
CA GLY A 231 6.53 12.29 -29.11
C GLY A 231 6.44 13.80 -29.36
N ASP A 232 5.30 14.42 -29.07
CA ASP A 232 5.05 15.87 -29.14
C ASP A 232 5.34 16.60 -27.80
N GLY A 233 5.84 15.86 -26.77
CA GLY A 233 6.15 16.40 -25.46
C GLY A 233 4.95 16.47 -24.50
N THR A 234 3.75 16.09 -24.93
CA THR A 234 2.58 16.00 -24.05
C THR A 234 2.64 14.74 -23.19
N GLN A 235 1.94 14.76 -22.06
CA GLN A 235 1.78 13.60 -21.18
C GLN A 235 0.38 13.00 -21.40
N ARG A 236 0.33 11.70 -21.62
CA ARG A 236 -0.94 10.98 -21.70
C ARG A 236 -1.10 10.06 -20.49
N LEU A 237 -2.30 10.07 -19.93
CA LEU A 237 -2.67 9.22 -18.82
C LEU A 237 -3.26 7.90 -19.35
N TYR A 238 -2.87 6.80 -18.72
CA TYR A 238 -3.37 5.47 -18.99
C TYR A 238 -3.71 4.75 -17.68
N VAL A 239 -4.77 3.95 -17.71
CA VAL A 239 -5.01 2.88 -16.74
C VAL A 239 -4.79 1.57 -17.49
N PHE A 240 -3.89 0.72 -17.00
CA PHE A 240 -3.46 -0.48 -17.71
C PHE A 240 -3.37 -1.69 -16.79
N ASP A 241 -4.07 -2.77 -17.14
CA ASP A 241 -3.97 -4.08 -16.53
C ASP A 241 -3.13 -4.99 -17.44
N ALA A 242 -1.89 -5.24 -17.03
CA ALA A 242 -0.93 -6.00 -17.83
C ALA A 242 -1.28 -7.48 -17.94
N ASP A 243 -1.85 -8.05 -16.87
CA ASP A 243 -2.20 -9.48 -16.84
C ASP A 243 -3.39 -9.79 -17.75
N ARG A 244 -4.29 -8.82 -17.91
CA ARG A 244 -5.49 -8.95 -18.75
C ARG A 244 -5.38 -8.26 -20.10
N GLU A 245 -4.24 -7.62 -20.39
CA GLU A 245 -4.06 -6.79 -21.60
C GLU A 245 -5.23 -5.83 -21.83
N SER A 246 -5.71 -5.21 -20.75
CA SER A 246 -6.83 -4.27 -20.79
C SER A 246 -6.33 -2.87 -20.48
N PHE A 247 -6.89 -1.86 -21.13
CA PHE A 247 -6.48 -0.48 -20.95
C PHE A 247 -7.63 0.52 -21.05
N ALA A 248 -7.41 1.67 -20.43
CA ALA A 248 -8.10 2.92 -20.73
C ALA A 248 -7.05 4.01 -21.00
N ALA A 249 -7.21 4.71 -22.11
CA ALA A 249 -6.35 5.82 -22.52
C ALA A 249 -7.21 7.09 -22.64
N PHE A 250 -6.69 8.22 -22.18
CA PHE A 250 -7.44 9.46 -22.09
C PHE A 250 -6.83 10.53 -22.96
N THR A 251 -7.67 11.29 -23.63
CA THR A 251 -7.29 12.46 -24.42
C THR A 251 -8.19 13.62 -24.04
N GLU A 252 -7.57 14.72 -23.64
CA GLU A 252 -8.28 15.97 -23.44
C GLU A 252 -8.66 16.57 -24.79
N ASN A 253 -9.91 17.02 -24.91
CA ASN A 253 -10.39 17.78 -26.05
C ASN A 253 -10.99 19.09 -25.55
N GLY A 254 -11.21 20.06 -26.41
CA GLY A 254 -11.64 21.40 -25.99
C GLY A 254 -12.98 21.48 -25.24
N SER A 255 -13.72 20.37 -25.07
CA SER A 255 -15.00 20.27 -24.38
C SER A 255 -15.00 19.29 -23.19
N GLY A 256 -13.90 18.59 -22.96
CA GLY A 256 -13.80 17.58 -21.91
C GLY A 256 -12.78 16.50 -22.21
N TRP A 257 -13.08 15.27 -21.86
CA TRP A 257 -12.19 14.13 -22.00
C TRP A 257 -12.82 13.01 -22.83
N THR A 258 -12.04 12.46 -23.74
CA THR A 258 -12.38 11.22 -24.47
C THR A 258 -11.60 10.07 -23.83
N THR A 259 -12.31 8.97 -23.56
CA THR A 259 -11.69 7.70 -23.12
C THR A 259 -11.77 6.68 -24.26
N ARG A 260 -10.66 6.00 -24.48
CA ARG A 260 -10.55 4.83 -25.38
C ARG A 260 -10.21 3.62 -24.53
N GLN A 261 -10.95 2.53 -24.67
CA GLN A 261 -10.73 1.30 -23.92
C GLN A 261 -10.58 0.11 -24.85
N GLY A 262 -9.73 -0.83 -24.47
CA GLY A 262 -9.54 -2.10 -25.17
C GLY A 262 -9.18 -3.21 -24.21
N GLY A 263 -9.38 -4.45 -24.68
CA GLY A 263 -9.17 -5.67 -23.92
C GLY A 263 -10.42 -6.18 -23.20
N PRO A 264 -10.33 -7.37 -22.56
CA PRO A 264 -11.49 -8.07 -22.01
C PRO A 264 -12.14 -7.37 -20.80
N VAL A 265 -11.49 -6.36 -20.19
CA VAL A 265 -12.03 -5.62 -19.05
C VAL A 265 -12.16 -4.14 -19.38
N ALA A 266 -13.35 -3.60 -19.25
CA ALA A 266 -13.62 -2.17 -19.42
C ALA A 266 -13.22 -1.42 -18.14
N LEU A 267 -11.91 -1.20 -17.95
CA LEU A 267 -11.32 -0.68 -16.70
C LEU A 267 -11.92 0.65 -16.29
N TRP A 268 -12.08 1.58 -17.26
CA TRP A 268 -12.62 2.90 -16.95
C TRP A 268 -14.09 2.88 -16.60
N ASP A 269 -14.87 1.98 -17.15
CA ASP A 269 -16.30 1.88 -16.83
C ASP A 269 -16.52 1.53 -15.35
N ASP A 270 -15.68 0.65 -14.79
CA ASP A 270 -15.76 0.28 -13.38
C ASP A 270 -15.24 1.41 -12.47
N ILE A 271 -14.13 2.05 -12.87
CA ILE A 271 -13.57 3.20 -12.14
C ILE A 271 -14.54 4.37 -12.20
N GLU A 272 -15.03 4.76 -13.37
CA GLU A 272 -15.94 5.89 -13.57
C GLU A 272 -17.24 5.71 -12.79
N ARG A 273 -17.84 4.51 -12.82
CA ARG A 273 -19.03 4.18 -12.03
C ARG A 273 -18.78 4.38 -10.53
N THR A 274 -17.62 3.95 -10.06
CA THR A 274 -17.19 4.12 -8.67
C THR A 274 -17.04 5.59 -8.30
N LEU A 275 -16.39 6.38 -9.15
CA LEU A 275 -16.18 7.81 -8.92
C LEU A 275 -17.48 8.60 -8.96
N ILE A 276 -18.40 8.26 -9.85
CA ILE A 276 -19.75 8.85 -9.89
C ILE A 276 -20.49 8.55 -8.57
N ALA A 277 -20.52 7.28 -8.15
CA ALA A 277 -21.17 6.89 -6.90
C ALA A 277 -20.55 7.59 -5.68
N TRP A 278 -19.24 7.84 -5.68
CA TRP A 278 -18.58 8.61 -4.64
C TRP A 278 -18.94 10.10 -4.67
N GLN A 279 -19.04 10.70 -5.86
CA GLN A 279 -19.51 12.08 -6.01
C GLN A 279 -20.96 12.22 -5.54
N ASP A 280 -21.84 11.30 -5.93
CA ASP A 280 -23.26 11.28 -5.51
C ASP A 280 -23.43 11.04 -4.00
N ALA A 281 -22.41 10.49 -3.35
CA ALA A 281 -22.37 10.28 -1.90
C ALA A 281 -21.77 11.47 -1.12
N ASP A 282 -21.64 12.66 -1.73
CA ASP A 282 -21.02 13.85 -1.16
C ASP A 282 -19.52 13.72 -0.88
N ARG A 283 -18.81 12.95 -1.69
CA ARG A 283 -17.35 12.80 -1.67
C ARG A 283 -16.77 12.45 -0.27
N PRO A 284 -17.19 11.37 0.38
CA PRO A 284 -16.67 11.01 1.69
C PRO A 284 -15.16 10.81 1.64
N GLY A 285 -14.47 11.29 2.68
CA GLY A 285 -13.01 11.15 2.79
C GLY A 285 -12.56 9.72 3.09
N ILE A 286 -11.24 9.47 3.00
CA ILE A 286 -10.65 8.13 3.16
C ILE A 286 -10.95 7.51 4.54
N SER A 287 -11.09 8.32 5.59
CA SER A 287 -11.42 7.85 6.94
C SER A 287 -12.84 7.26 7.08
N ALA A 288 -13.72 7.48 6.10
CA ALA A 288 -15.03 6.85 6.03
C ALA A 288 -14.96 5.40 5.52
N MET A 289 -13.82 4.98 4.95
CA MET A 289 -13.62 3.66 4.41
C MET A 289 -13.49 2.61 5.53
N ARG A 290 -14.34 1.60 5.47
CA ARG A 290 -14.31 0.40 6.31
C ARG A 290 -13.62 -0.76 5.59
N LEU A 291 -13.08 -1.67 6.37
CA LEU A 291 -12.39 -2.85 5.88
C LEU A 291 -12.71 -4.05 6.77
N ARG A 292 -13.04 -5.18 6.15
CA ARG A 292 -13.07 -6.50 6.80
C ARG A 292 -12.12 -7.45 6.08
N VAL A 293 -11.34 -8.18 6.87
CA VAL A 293 -10.38 -9.18 6.43
C VAL A 293 -10.89 -10.55 6.89
N THR A 294 -10.98 -11.48 5.94
CA THR A 294 -11.31 -12.88 6.17
C THR A 294 -10.21 -13.77 5.58
N PRO A 295 -10.21 -15.09 5.83
CA PRO A 295 -9.26 -16.00 5.18
C PRO A 295 -9.33 -15.98 3.65
N SER A 296 -10.47 -15.63 3.06
CA SER A 296 -10.73 -15.76 1.63
C SER A 296 -11.01 -14.44 0.90
N SER A 297 -11.19 -13.34 1.64
CA SER A 297 -11.51 -12.05 1.00
C SER A 297 -11.18 -10.85 1.88
N HIS A 298 -10.97 -9.72 1.21
CA HIS A 298 -11.08 -8.39 1.79
C HIS A 298 -12.35 -7.72 1.28
N THR A 299 -13.13 -7.18 2.19
CA THR A 299 -14.31 -6.37 1.85
C THR A 299 -14.08 -4.93 2.28
N TYR A 300 -14.30 -3.99 1.37
CA TYR A 300 -14.21 -2.55 1.60
C TYR A 300 -15.58 -1.94 1.41
N TRP A 301 -15.97 -0.98 2.24
CA TRP A 301 -17.23 -0.27 2.08
C TRP A 301 -17.24 1.09 2.76
N ILE A 302 -18.23 1.92 2.42
CA ILE A 302 -18.58 3.14 3.13
C ILE A 302 -19.97 2.93 3.73
N ASP A 303 -20.12 3.18 5.04
CA ASP A 303 -21.35 2.95 5.76
C ASP A 303 -22.53 3.72 5.13
N GLY A 304 -23.68 3.03 4.96
CA GLY A 304 -24.87 3.60 4.35
C GLY A 304 -24.79 3.88 2.85
N ARG A 305 -23.73 3.42 2.16
CA ARG A 305 -23.50 3.63 0.74
C ARG A 305 -23.29 2.29 0.01
N PRO A 306 -24.35 1.55 -0.32
CA PRO A 306 -24.23 0.21 -0.91
C PRO A 306 -23.52 0.17 -2.26
N ALA A 307 -23.57 1.26 -3.03
CA ALA A 307 -22.85 1.39 -4.30
C ALA A 307 -21.32 1.53 -4.12
N LEU A 308 -20.86 1.85 -2.89
CA LEU A 308 -19.45 1.97 -2.52
C LEU A 308 -19.06 0.77 -1.65
N ARG A 309 -19.07 -0.42 -2.26
CA ARG A 309 -18.70 -1.68 -1.65
C ARG A 309 -17.94 -2.56 -2.65
N TRP A 310 -16.80 -3.08 -2.24
CA TRP A 310 -15.95 -3.96 -3.05
C TRP A 310 -15.57 -5.20 -2.25
N GLU A 311 -15.52 -6.33 -2.91
CA GLU A 311 -15.01 -7.58 -2.36
C GLU A 311 -13.87 -8.10 -3.24
N HIS A 312 -12.67 -8.19 -2.65
CA HIS A 312 -11.50 -8.75 -3.30
C HIS A 312 -11.26 -10.15 -2.76
N ARG A 313 -11.53 -11.15 -3.58
CA ARG A 313 -11.27 -12.55 -3.23
C ARG A 313 -9.77 -12.83 -3.27
N LEU A 314 -9.33 -13.61 -2.29
CA LEU A 314 -7.96 -14.11 -2.20
C LEU A 314 -7.97 -15.47 -2.88
N GLY A 315 -7.41 -15.53 -4.09
CA GLY A 315 -7.24 -16.77 -4.85
C GLY A 315 -6.15 -17.66 -4.27
#